data_031e53f6ade8e29a317dbfe3fe3351a2
#
_entry.id   031e53f6ade8e29a317dbfe3fe3351a2
#
_cell.length_a   1.000
_cell.length_b   1.000
_cell.length_c   1.000
_cell.angle_alpha   90.00
_cell.angle_beta   90.00
_cell.angle_gamma   90.00
#
_symmetry.space_group_name_H-M   'P 1'
#
loop_
_entity.id
_entity.type
_entity.pdbx_description
1 polymer ?
#
loop_
_entity_poly.entity_id
_entity_poly.type
_entity_poly.pdbx_seq_one_letter_code
_entity_poly.pdbx_strand_id
1 'polypeptide(L)'
;MDTQHAIFSNSMVAATGCPKAGVNLEQFNALGLNALGPSTRRFKTPRFKTLRFKTLWFKTLWFNTGTQCGLACKNHYIDFSPTNDSLAFIRLTQVQQFLNQIQRHELGTEEIGLTGGEAFCNPDIIAIMGTILRRGFRLLVLTNAMHSRLERKNGLLALHKLYGQQLTLRVSMGHFEQQLYQQRRGPNAWQPLLDGLCWLSGQGFTIAVAGRRLRGEEEQILRQGYAELFRRHNIQLDAFDQRALLLLPEITSGCA
;
A
#
# COMPACT_ATOMS: atom_id res chain seq x y z
N MET A 1 -12.66 15.22 -4.94
CA MET A 1 -11.20 15.35 -5.26
C MET A 1 -10.70 13.96 -5.56
N ASP A 2 -10.62 13.64 -6.85
CA ASP A 2 -10.25 12.30 -7.31
C ASP A 2 -8.76 12.04 -7.07
N THR A 3 -8.47 11.26 -6.05
CA THR A 3 -7.13 10.72 -5.82
C THR A 3 -6.92 9.56 -6.79
N GLN A 4 -6.24 9.81 -7.91
CA GLN A 4 -5.83 8.74 -8.80
C GLN A 4 -4.67 7.98 -8.12
N HIS A 5 -4.92 6.74 -7.73
CA HIS A 5 -3.91 5.82 -7.22
C HIS A 5 -3.49 4.87 -8.35
N ALA A 6 -2.19 4.68 -8.52
CA ALA A 6 -1.66 3.68 -9.45
C ALA A 6 -0.98 2.54 -8.68
N ILE A 7 -1.31 1.29 -9.00
CA ILE A 7 -0.76 0.08 -8.37
C ILE A 7 0.20 -0.60 -9.34
N PHE A 8 1.45 -0.81 -8.91
CA PHE A 8 2.46 -1.55 -9.65
C PHE A 8 2.64 -2.95 -9.06
N SER A 9 2.51 -3.99 -9.84
CA SER A 9 2.94 -5.34 -9.53
C SER A 9 4.02 -5.76 -10.53
N ASN A 10 4.77 -6.80 -10.30
CA ASN A 10 5.96 -7.32 -11.04
C ASN A 10 6.01 -7.09 -12.58
N SER A 11 5.20 -6.31 -13.13
CA SER A 11 5.06 -5.84 -14.50
C SER A 11 3.81 -4.99 -14.68
N MET A 12 3.06 -4.65 -13.63
CA MET A 12 1.74 -4.06 -13.78
C MET A 12 1.57 -2.80 -12.94
N VAL A 13 1.13 -1.74 -13.61
CA VAL A 13 0.65 -0.49 -13.02
C VAL A 13 -0.86 -0.52 -13.09
N ALA A 14 -1.55 -0.35 -11.98
CA ALA A 14 -2.99 -0.13 -12.00
C ALA A 14 -3.31 1.30 -11.58
N ALA A 15 -3.98 2.05 -12.46
CA ALA A 15 -4.57 3.34 -12.12
C ALA A 15 -6.02 3.11 -11.67
N THR A 16 -6.44 3.68 -10.55
CA THR A 16 -7.77 3.45 -10.01
C THR A 16 -8.85 4.22 -10.75
N GLY A 17 -9.64 3.46 -11.42
CA GLY A 17 -10.99 3.68 -11.89
C GLY A 17 -11.48 2.32 -12.36
N CYS A 18 -12.03 1.48 -11.48
CA CYS A 18 -12.42 0.09 -11.67
C CYS A 18 -11.26 -0.93 -11.89
N PRO A 19 -11.19 -2.05 -11.13
CA PRO A 19 -9.97 -2.88 -10.99
C PRO A 19 -9.78 -3.94 -12.08
N LYS A 20 -9.95 -3.61 -13.36
CA LYS A 20 -9.76 -4.56 -14.47
C LYS A 20 -8.64 -4.22 -15.47
N ALA A 21 -7.85 -3.18 -15.26
CA ALA A 21 -6.77 -2.85 -16.19
C ALA A 21 -5.46 -2.59 -15.45
N GLY A 22 -4.70 -3.65 -15.27
CA GLY A 22 -3.27 -3.52 -14.97
C GLY A 22 -2.54 -3.07 -16.25
N VAL A 23 -1.79 -1.98 -16.16
CA VAL A 23 -0.93 -1.48 -17.25
C VAL A 23 0.47 -2.03 -17.02
N ASN A 24 1.04 -2.77 -17.96
CA ASN A 24 2.41 -3.27 -17.88
C ASN A 24 3.42 -2.24 -18.40
N LEU A 25 4.72 -2.55 -18.24
CA LEU A 25 5.81 -1.65 -18.70
C LEU A 25 5.73 -1.36 -20.21
N GLU A 26 5.22 -2.30 -21.02
CA GLU A 26 5.05 -2.12 -22.46
C GLU A 26 3.89 -1.16 -22.78
N GLN A 27 2.85 -1.14 -21.95
CA GLN A 27 1.77 -0.16 -22.07
C GLN A 27 2.21 1.24 -21.65
N PHE A 28 3.21 1.37 -20.77
CA PHE A 28 3.88 2.65 -20.49
C PHE A 28 4.62 3.15 -21.74
N ASN A 29 5.25 2.25 -22.50
CA ASN A 29 5.90 2.58 -23.77
C ASN A 29 4.88 2.99 -24.83
N ALA A 30 3.71 2.35 -24.87
CA ALA A 30 2.61 2.69 -25.79
C ALA A 30 1.97 4.06 -25.49
N LEU A 31 2.08 4.56 -24.26
CA LEU A 31 1.65 5.91 -23.87
C LEU A 31 2.66 7.02 -24.26
N GLY A 32 3.71 6.69 -25.03
CA GLY A 32 4.65 7.66 -25.60
C GLY A 32 5.73 8.16 -24.64
N LEU A 33 5.89 7.58 -23.47
CA LEU A 33 6.89 7.98 -22.48
C LEU A 33 8.33 7.53 -22.81
N ASN A 34 8.50 6.66 -23.83
CA ASN A 34 9.82 6.18 -24.30
C ASN A 34 10.20 6.62 -25.73
N ALA A 35 9.49 7.53 -26.33
CA ALA A 35 9.76 7.95 -27.70
C ALA A 35 10.78 9.09 -27.79
N LEU A 36 12.01 8.87 -27.37
CA LEU A 36 13.18 9.66 -27.78
C LEU A 36 14.40 8.75 -27.95
N GLY A 37 14.35 7.88 -28.98
CA GLY A 37 15.54 7.28 -29.57
C GLY A 37 15.92 8.07 -30.84
N PRO A 38 17.21 8.20 -31.19
CA PRO A 38 17.64 8.99 -32.33
C PRO A 38 17.33 8.27 -33.63
N SER A 39 16.29 8.70 -34.35
CA SER A 39 16.07 8.36 -35.76
C SER A 39 16.02 9.62 -36.59
N THR A 40 17.12 9.85 -37.32
CA THR A 40 17.26 10.87 -38.32
C THR A 40 16.37 10.56 -39.53
N ARG A 41 15.19 11.14 -39.57
CA ARG A 41 14.49 11.45 -40.85
C ARG A 41 13.90 12.83 -40.78
N ARG A 42 14.41 13.69 -41.69
CA ARG A 42 13.94 15.03 -41.94
C ARG A 42 12.52 14.98 -42.48
N PHE A 43 11.54 15.31 -41.66
CA PHE A 43 10.18 15.64 -42.10
C PHE A 43 9.93 17.13 -41.92
N LYS A 44 9.43 17.79 -42.98
CA LYS A 44 9.00 19.19 -42.95
C LYS A 44 7.89 19.35 -41.92
N THR A 45 8.11 20.20 -40.92
CA THR A 45 7.22 20.48 -39.81
C THR A 45 5.95 21.19 -40.26
N PRO A 46 4.75 20.61 -40.04
CA PRO A 46 3.55 21.42 -39.90
C PRO A 46 3.63 22.13 -38.54
N ARG A 47 3.24 23.40 -38.48
CA ARG A 47 3.07 24.15 -37.23
C ARG A 47 2.01 23.46 -36.38
N PHE A 48 2.39 22.53 -35.55
CA PHE A 48 1.52 22.04 -34.49
C PHE A 48 1.51 23.08 -33.36
N LYS A 49 0.33 23.65 -33.07
CA LYS A 49 0.05 24.34 -31.81
C LYS A 49 0.47 23.39 -30.72
N THR A 50 1.32 23.82 -29.81
CA THR A 50 1.82 23.05 -28.67
C THR A 50 0.61 22.54 -27.89
N LEU A 51 0.21 21.30 -28.14
CA LEU A 51 -0.67 20.57 -27.26
C LEU A 51 0.11 20.41 -25.95
N ARG A 52 -0.22 21.22 -24.95
CA ARG A 52 0.20 20.96 -23.58
C ARG A 52 -0.41 19.60 -23.21
N PHE A 53 0.36 18.53 -23.36
CA PHE A 53 0.02 17.27 -22.73
C PHE A 53 -0.14 17.58 -21.25
N LYS A 54 -1.33 17.37 -20.70
CA LYS A 54 -1.52 17.39 -19.25
C LYS A 54 -0.59 16.31 -18.72
N THR A 55 0.49 16.70 -18.05
CA THR A 55 1.39 15.79 -17.36
C THR A 55 0.53 14.98 -16.40
N LEU A 56 0.50 13.67 -16.56
CA LEU A 56 -0.20 12.78 -15.65
C LEU A 56 0.52 12.87 -14.30
N TRP A 57 -0.12 13.51 -13.33
CA TRP A 57 0.40 13.66 -11.99
C TRP A 57 -0.15 12.54 -11.12
N PHE A 58 0.71 11.63 -10.69
CA PHE A 58 0.35 10.58 -9.72
C PHE A 58 0.86 10.99 -8.35
N LYS A 59 -0.02 11.48 -7.48
CA LYS A 59 0.38 11.85 -6.12
C LYS A 59 0.84 10.65 -5.31
N THR A 60 0.19 9.50 -5.46
CA THR A 60 0.54 8.25 -4.77
C THR A 60 0.75 7.14 -5.79
N LEU A 61 1.88 6.44 -5.67
CA LEU A 61 2.23 5.28 -6.47
C LEU A 61 2.28 4.04 -5.59
N TRP A 62 1.64 2.95 -6.03
CA TRP A 62 1.59 1.70 -5.27
C TRP A 62 2.47 0.62 -5.88
N PHE A 63 3.33 0.00 -5.05
CA PHE A 63 4.03 -1.24 -5.39
C PHE A 63 3.37 -2.43 -4.71
N ASN A 64 3.08 -3.48 -5.49
CA ASN A 64 2.73 -4.78 -4.95
C ASN A 64 4.03 -5.52 -4.62
N THR A 65 4.19 -5.91 -3.35
CA THR A 65 5.42 -6.51 -2.84
C THR A 65 5.50 -8.02 -3.03
N GLY A 66 4.43 -8.65 -3.52
CA GLY A 66 4.29 -10.09 -3.73
C GLY A 66 2.96 -10.62 -3.18
N THR A 67 2.61 -11.88 -3.48
CA THR A 67 1.34 -12.49 -3.05
C THR A 67 1.44 -13.29 -1.75
N GLN A 68 2.64 -13.56 -1.24
CA GLN A 68 2.78 -14.30 0.00
C GLN A 68 2.23 -13.52 1.20
N CYS A 69 1.47 -14.22 2.03
CA CYS A 69 0.89 -13.70 3.28
C CYS A 69 0.91 -14.80 4.33
N GLY A 70 1.18 -14.44 5.59
CA GLY A 70 1.08 -15.37 6.71
C GLY A 70 -0.36 -15.79 7.06
N LEU A 71 -1.36 -15.20 6.39
CA LEU A 71 -2.79 -15.45 6.59
C LEU A 71 -3.43 -15.91 5.28
N ALA A 72 -4.35 -16.87 5.38
CA ALA A 72 -5.27 -17.27 4.33
C ALA A 72 -6.65 -16.63 4.60
N CYS A 73 -6.82 -15.37 4.20
CA CYS A 73 -8.04 -14.62 4.46
C CYS A 73 -9.16 -15.02 3.53
N LYS A 74 -10.37 -15.22 4.06
CA LYS A 74 -11.57 -15.41 3.25
C LYS A 74 -12.00 -14.08 2.61
N ASN A 75 -12.51 -14.12 1.37
CA ASN A 75 -13.05 -12.96 0.65
C ASN A 75 -12.03 -11.85 0.33
N HIS A 76 -10.80 -12.23 0.01
CA HIS A 76 -9.84 -11.32 -0.60
C HIS A 76 -10.01 -11.34 -2.13
N TYR A 77 -9.87 -10.19 -2.79
CA TYR A 77 -9.95 -10.10 -4.27
C TYR A 77 -8.77 -10.78 -4.98
N ILE A 78 -7.70 -11.09 -4.26
CA ILE A 78 -6.58 -11.93 -4.68
C ILE A 78 -6.39 -12.99 -3.59
N ASP A 79 -6.17 -14.24 -4.00
CA ASP A 79 -5.89 -15.34 -3.08
C ASP A 79 -4.49 -15.19 -2.48
N PHE A 80 -4.38 -14.38 -1.44
CA PHE A 80 -3.16 -14.29 -0.65
C PHE A 80 -3.09 -15.45 0.33
N SER A 81 -1.98 -16.18 0.32
CA SER A 81 -1.75 -17.30 1.22
C SER A 81 -0.25 -17.52 1.47
N PRO A 82 0.12 -18.31 2.47
CA PRO A 82 1.53 -18.64 2.71
C PRO A 82 2.21 -19.37 1.53
N THR A 83 1.43 -20.05 0.71
CA THR A 83 1.91 -20.86 -0.43
C THR A 83 1.68 -20.21 -1.79
N ASN A 84 0.99 -19.07 -1.84
CA ASN A 84 0.75 -18.38 -3.10
C ASN A 84 1.98 -17.58 -3.53
N ASP A 85 2.65 -18.03 -4.57
CA ASP A 85 3.81 -17.41 -5.22
C ASP A 85 3.51 -16.88 -6.62
N SER A 86 2.23 -16.73 -6.97
CA SER A 86 1.79 -16.30 -8.31
C SER A 86 2.36 -14.93 -8.72
N LEU A 87 2.65 -14.05 -7.76
CA LEU A 87 3.46 -12.87 -7.96
C LEU A 87 4.73 -12.98 -7.12
N ALA A 88 5.87 -13.09 -7.79
CA ALA A 88 7.17 -13.06 -7.14
C ALA A 88 7.38 -11.75 -6.37
N PHE A 89 8.19 -11.79 -5.34
CA PHE A 89 8.57 -10.59 -4.60
C PHE A 89 9.22 -9.56 -5.52
N ILE A 90 8.73 -8.32 -5.46
CA ILE A 90 9.41 -7.21 -6.11
C ILE A 90 10.80 -7.03 -5.50
N ARG A 91 11.81 -6.91 -6.34
CA ARG A 91 13.19 -6.73 -5.92
C ARG A 91 13.54 -5.25 -5.71
N LEU A 92 14.48 -5.00 -4.84
CA LEU A 92 15.01 -3.64 -4.61
C LEU A 92 15.42 -2.94 -5.92
N THR A 93 16.08 -3.67 -6.83
CA THR A 93 16.53 -3.12 -8.12
C THR A 93 15.38 -2.65 -9.00
N GLN A 94 14.26 -3.37 -9.01
CA GLN A 94 13.06 -2.98 -9.76
C GLN A 94 12.44 -1.71 -9.18
N VAL A 95 12.32 -1.63 -7.85
CA VAL A 95 11.82 -0.42 -7.19
C VAL A 95 12.71 0.78 -7.52
N GLN A 96 14.04 0.61 -7.48
CA GLN A 96 14.99 1.66 -7.84
C GLN A 96 14.79 2.16 -9.28
N GLN A 97 14.54 1.25 -10.23
CA GLN A 97 14.26 1.62 -11.63
C GLN A 97 12.99 2.48 -11.75
N PHE A 98 11.91 2.10 -11.07
CA PHE A 98 10.67 2.88 -11.05
C PHE A 98 10.87 4.25 -10.40
N LEU A 99 11.55 4.32 -9.25
CA LEU A 99 11.83 5.58 -8.58
C LEU A 99 12.69 6.51 -9.45
N ASN A 100 13.65 5.96 -10.22
CA ASN A 100 14.44 6.73 -11.19
C ASN A 100 13.56 7.31 -12.31
N GLN A 101 12.58 6.55 -12.79
CA GLN A 101 11.63 7.03 -13.81
C GLN A 101 10.74 8.15 -13.26
N ILE A 102 10.21 7.99 -12.04
CA ILE A 102 9.40 9.03 -11.38
C ILE A 102 10.18 10.35 -11.30
N GLN A 103 11.43 10.30 -10.87
CA GLN A 103 12.27 11.48 -10.75
C GLN A 103 12.67 12.06 -12.10
N ARG A 104 13.07 11.20 -13.08
CA ARG A 104 13.45 11.63 -14.44
C ARG A 104 12.32 12.33 -15.19
N HIS A 105 11.09 11.85 -15.01
CA HIS A 105 9.92 12.36 -15.73
C HIS A 105 9.09 13.36 -14.91
N GLU A 106 9.57 13.73 -13.72
CA GLU A 106 8.92 14.69 -12.82
C GLU A 106 7.42 14.40 -12.63
N LEU A 107 7.08 13.14 -12.36
CA LEU A 107 5.67 12.68 -12.32
C LEU A 107 4.85 13.26 -11.15
N GLY A 108 5.42 14.14 -10.33
CA GLY A 108 4.74 14.80 -9.22
C GLY A 108 4.32 13.85 -8.09
N THR A 109 4.91 12.64 -8.05
CA THR A 109 4.64 11.65 -7.00
C THR A 109 5.22 12.13 -5.67
N GLU A 110 4.41 12.17 -4.66
CA GLU A 110 4.77 12.60 -3.30
C GLU A 110 4.84 11.42 -2.32
N GLU A 111 4.06 10.38 -2.60
CA GLU A 111 3.90 9.24 -1.71
C GLU A 111 4.03 7.92 -2.46
N ILE A 112 4.71 6.97 -1.82
CA ILE A 112 4.78 5.59 -2.29
C ILE A 112 3.99 4.72 -1.32
N GLY A 113 3.09 3.90 -1.88
CA GLY A 113 2.37 2.86 -1.15
C GLY A 113 3.01 1.49 -1.38
N LEU A 114 3.15 0.69 -0.33
CA LEU A 114 3.52 -0.72 -0.41
C LEU A 114 2.33 -1.57 0.00
N THR A 115 1.94 -2.49 -0.87
CA THR A 115 0.83 -3.42 -0.67
C THR A 115 1.23 -4.83 -1.13
N GLY A 116 0.31 -5.76 -1.12
CA GLY A 116 0.51 -7.15 -1.53
C GLY A 116 -0.21 -8.10 -0.59
N GLY A 117 0.28 -9.32 -0.42
CA GLY A 117 -0.17 -10.23 0.63
C GLY A 117 0.15 -9.66 1.99
N GLU A 118 1.40 -9.80 2.40
CA GLU A 118 1.98 -9.10 3.55
C GLU A 118 3.32 -8.50 3.14
N ALA A 119 3.43 -7.18 3.20
CA ALA A 119 4.63 -6.45 2.75
C ALA A 119 5.91 -6.94 3.45
N PHE A 120 5.82 -7.27 4.73
CA PHE A 120 6.95 -7.77 5.50
C PHE A 120 7.34 -9.22 5.20
N CYS A 121 6.63 -9.94 4.34
CA CYS A 121 7.08 -11.21 3.78
C CYS A 121 8.19 -11.02 2.73
N ASN A 122 8.25 -9.88 2.07
CA ASN A 122 9.30 -9.60 1.09
C ASN A 122 10.68 -9.49 1.78
N PRO A 123 11.69 -10.27 1.34
CA PRO A 123 13.03 -10.25 1.95
C PRO A 123 13.73 -8.89 1.82
N ASP A 124 13.46 -8.14 0.75
CA ASP A 124 14.09 -6.85 0.46
C ASP A 124 13.34 -5.67 1.13
N ILE A 125 12.26 -5.90 1.89
CA ILE A 125 11.33 -4.86 2.31
C ILE A 125 11.98 -3.69 3.04
N ILE A 126 12.90 -3.94 3.98
CA ILE A 126 13.59 -2.89 4.73
C ILE A 126 14.48 -2.05 3.82
N ALA A 127 15.18 -2.69 2.88
CA ALA A 127 16.02 -2.00 1.90
C ALA A 127 15.17 -1.16 0.92
N ILE A 128 14.01 -1.68 0.51
CA ILE A 128 13.03 -0.99 -0.34
C ILE A 128 12.50 0.24 0.39
N MET A 129 11.99 0.08 1.62
CA MET A 129 11.48 1.18 2.46
C MET A 129 12.56 2.26 2.66
N GLY A 130 13.77 1.86 3.05
CA GLY A 130 14.88 2.79 3.24
C GLY A 130 15.26 3.53 1.96
N THR A 131 15.16 2.90 0.79
CA THR A 131 15.45 3.53 -0.49
C THR A 131 14.38 4.57 -0.87
N ILE A 132 13.11 4.27 -0.64
CA ILE A 132 11.99 5.18 -0.88
C ILE A 132 12.12 6.43 0.02
N LEU A 133 12.32 6.21 1.32
CA LEU A 133 12.42 7.28 2.31
C LEU A 133 13.64 8.20 2.08
N ARG A 134 14.82 7.61 1.76
CA ARG A 134 16.02 8.40 1.42
C ARG A 134 15.83 9.30 0.20
N ARG A 135 14.92 8.96 -0.71
CA ARG A 135 14.59 9.79 -1.88
C ARG A 135 13.57 10.90 -1.59
N GLY A 136 13.13 11.03 -0.32
CA GLY A 136 12.24 12.09 0.13
C GLY A 136 10.75 11.81 -0.07
N PHE A 137 10.36 10.61 -0.53
CA PHE A 137 8.95 10.24 -0.62
C PHE A 137 8.37 9.95 0.77
N ARG A 138 7.10 10.28 0.97
CA ARG A 138 6.31 9.69 2.06
C ARG A 138 6.06 8.23 1.73
N LEU A 139 6.04 7.40 2.75
CA LEU A 139 5.86 5.95 2.60
C LEU A 139 4.66 5.47 3.42
N LEU A 140 3.70 4.86 2.74
CA LEU A 140 2.57 4.17 3.34
C LEU A 140 2.71 2.67 3.13
N VAL A 141 2.78 1.89 4.22
CA VAL A 141 2.90 0.43 4.14
C VAL A 141 1.62 -0.21 4.67
N LEU A 142 0.97 -1.04 3.85
CA LEU A 142 -0.15 -1.86 4.30
C LEU A 142 0.39 -3.16 4.90
N THR A 143 -0.06 -3.48 6.11
CA THR A 143 0.38 -4.67 6.84
C THR A 143 -0.75 -5.26 7.67
N ASN A 144 -0.70 -6.56 7.94
CA ASN A 144 -1.55 -7.23 8.91
C ASN A 144 -1.00 -7.12 10.35
N ALA A 145 0.17 -6.52 10.53
CA ALA A 145 0.90 -6.34 11.79
C ALA A 145 1.24 -7.63 12.56
N MET A 146 0.87 -8.81 12.05
CA MET A 146 1.01 -10.09 12.78
C MET A 146 2.42 -10.67 12.72
N HIS A 147 3.24 -10.20 11.77
CA HIS A 147 4.54 -10.83 11.52
C HIS A 147 5.68 -9.97 12.02
N SER A 148 6.00 -10.15 13.25
CA SER A 148 7.20 -9.57 13.85
C SER A 148 8.36 -10.58 13.78
N ARG A 149 8.92 -10.80 12.59
CA ARG A 149 10.25 -11.43 12.56
C ARG A 149 11.22 -10.46 13.23
N LEU A 150 11.88 -10.92 14.30
CA LEU A 150 12.80 -10.11 15.12
C LEU A 150 13.85 -9.36 14.27
N GLU A 151 14.34 -9.98 13.22
CA GLU A 151 15.30 -9.38 12.27
C GLU A 151 14.78 -8.11 11.57
N ARG A 152 13.48 -8.07 11.27
CA ARG A 152 12.86 -6.91 10.59
C ARG A 152 12.45 -5.81 11.56
N LYS A 153 12.17 -6.13 12.83
CA LYS A 153 11.88 -5.12 13.86
C LYS A 153 13.02 -4.12 14.01
N ASN A 154 14.26 -4.59 14.08
CA ASN A 154 15.42 -3.71 14.21
C ASN A 154 15.58 -2.80 12.99
N GLY A 155 15.42 -3.32 11.78
CA GLY A 155 15.45 -2.51 10.56
C GLY A 155 14.33 -1.49 10.51
N LEU A 156 13.12 -1.90 10.91
CA LEU A 156 11.95 -1.02 10.95
C LEU A 156 12.12 0.10 12.00
N LEU A 157 12.64 -0.21 13.19
CA LEU A 157 12.97 0.78 14.22
C LEU A 157 14.04 1.77 13.75
N ALA A 158 15.07 1.28 13.05
CA ALA A 158 16.11 2.15 12.48
C ALA A 158 15.52 3.14 11.45
N LEU A 159 14.61 2.67 10.58
CA LEU A 159 13.90 3.53 9.64
C LEU A 159 12.98 4.53 10.34
N HIS A 160 12.26 4.08 11.36
CA HIS A 160 11.39 4.96 12.16
C HIS A 160 12.20 6.07 12.85
N LYS A 161 13.33 5.74 13.44
CA LYS A 161 14.21 6.72 14.09
C LYS A 161 14.70 7.81 13.12
N LEU A 162 14.96 7.46 11.86
CA LEU A 162 15.48 8.38 10.85
C LEU A 162 14.37 9.14 10.09
N TYR A 163 13.23 8.50 9.86
CA TYR A 163 12.19 8.97 8.93
C TYR A 163 10.76 8.87 9.49
N GLY A 164 10.59 8.84 10.82
CA GLY A 164 9.32 8.53 11.47
C GLY A 164 8.11 9.30 10.95
N GLN A 165 8.26 10.59 10.68
CA GLN A 165 7.18 11.43 10.14
C GLN A 165 6.83 11.16 8.67
N GLN A 166 7.74 10.51 7.92
CA GLN A 166 7.51 10.16 6.52
C GLN A 166 7.00 8.73 6.36
N LEU A 167 7.01 7.91 7.43
CA LEU A 167 6.64 6.51 7.42
C LEU A 167 5.33 6.29 8.16
N THR A 168 4.31 5.85 7.44
CA THR A 168 3.02 5.45 8.02
C THR A 168 2.80 3.96 7.80
N LEU A 169 2.45 3.25 8.88
CA LEU A 169 2.04 1.84 8.82
C LEU A 169 0.52 1.74 8.95
N ARG A 170 -0.15 1.26 7.91
CA ARG A 170 -1.60 1.07 7.96
C ARG A 170 -1.91 -0.40 8.26
N VAL A 171 -2.44 -0.63 9.44
CA VAL A 171 -2.76 -1.97 9.92
C VAL A 171 -4.15 -2.39 9.44
N SER A 172 -4.22 -3.51 8.72
CA SER A 172 -5.46 -4.09 8.19
C SER A 172 -6.18 -4.87 9.29
N MET A 173 -6.94 -4.19 10.13
CA MET A 173 -7.61 -4.81 11.26
C MET A 173 -8.97 -5.46 10.87
N GLY A 174 -9.68 -4.88 9.91
CA GLY A 174 -10.96 -5.42 9.47
C GLY A 174 -12.13 -5.08 10.38
N HIS A 175 -12.17 -5.57 11.63
CA HIS A 175 -13.21 -5.26 12.60
C HIS A 175 -12.66 -5.17 14.03
N PHE A 176 -13.30 -4.38 14.91
CA PHE A 176 -12.90 -4.23 16.30
C PHE A 176 -13.36 -5.41 17.18
N GLU A 177 -14.35 -6.18 16.73
CA GLU A 177 -14.80 -7.39 17.43
C GLU A 177 -13.96 -8.59 17.02
N GLN A 178 -13.42 -9.30 18.02
CA GLN A 178 -12.58 -10.47 17.84
C GLN A 178 -13.25 -11.54 16.97
N GLN A 179 -14.54 -11.84 17.23
CA GLN A 179 -15.25 -12.88 16.52
C GLN A 179 -15.38 -12.57 15.02
N LEU A 180 -15.80 -11.36 14.66
CA LEU A 180 -15.94 -10.92 13.28
C LEU A 180 -14.59 -10.85 12.57
N TYR A 181 -13.55 -10.40 13.27
CA TYR A 181 -12.19 -10.43 12.76
C TYR A 181 -11.72 -11.85 12.43
N GLN A 182 -11.86 -12.79 13.38
CA GLN A 182 -11.39 -14.16 13.22
C GLN A 182 -12.18 -14.96 12.17
N GLN A 183 -13.46 -14.66 11.97
CA GLN A 183 -14.25 -15.26 10.88
C GLN A 183 -13.63 -15.02 9.49
N ARG A 184 -12.94 -13.89 9.32
CA ARG A 184 -12.35 -13.45 8.03
C ARG A 184 -10.87 -13.77 7.92
N ARG A 185 -10.14 -13.68 9.03
CA ARG A 185 -8.67 -13.78 9.08
C ARG A 185 -8.17 -15.14 9.57
N GLY A 186 -9.07 -15.96 10.07
CA GLY A 186 -8.76 -17.26 10.65
C GLY A 186 -8.70 -17.27 12.18
N PRO A 187 -8.87 -18.44 12.78
CA PRO A 187 -8.75 -18.61 14.22
C PRO A 187 -7.34 -18.22 14.69
N ASN A 188 -7.23 -17.78 15.92
CA ASN A 188 -5.98 -17.36 16.56
C ASN A 188 -5.26 -16.14 15.91
N ALA A 189 -5.90 -15.45 14.95
CA ALA A 189 -5.32 -14.29 14.31
C ALA A 189 -5.44 -13.00 15.15
N TRP A 190 -6.31 -12.97 16.16
CA TRP A 190 -6.62 -11.78 16.93
C TRP A 190 -5.47 -11.32 17.83
N GLN A 191 -4.95 -12.22 18.68
CA GLN A 191 -3.90 -11.85 19.62
C GLN A 191 -2.61 -11.39 18.92
N PRO A 192 -2.10 -12.08 17.88
CA PRO A 192 -0.94 -11.60 17.13
C PRO A 192 -1.12 -10.23 16.47
N LEU A 193 -2.34 -9.90 16.03
CA LEU A 193 -2.66 -8.55 15.53
C LEU A 193 -2.53 -7.51 16.65
N LEU A 194 -3.16 -7.76 17.80
CA LEU A 194 -3.12 -6.82 18.94
C LEU A 194 -1.70 -6.63 19.45
N ASP A 195 -0.92 -7.71 19.58
CA ASP A 195 0.48 -7.65 19.99
C ASP A 195 1.31 -6.78 19.05
N GLY A 196 1.10 -6.94 17.74
CA GLY A 196 1.76 -6.11 16.73
C GLY A 196 1.34 -4.65 16.80
N LEU A 197 0.04 -4.38 16.91
CA LEU A 197 -0.50 -3.03 17.00
C LEU A 197 -0.06 -2.31 18.28
N CYS A 198 -0.10 -3.00 19.41
CA CYS A 198 0.40 -2.48 20.70
C CYS A 198 1.90 -2.18 20.63
N TRP A 199 2.69 -3.08 20.01
CA TRP A 199 4.12 -2.87 19.83
C TRP A 199 4.39 -1.63 18.97
N LEU A 200 3.72 -1.50 17.81
CA LEU A 200 3.87 -0.33 16.92
C LEU A 200 3.51 0.97 17.65
N SER A 201 2.38 0.98 18.36
CA SER A 201 1.94 2.13 19.15
C SER A 201 2.94 2.47 20.26
N GLY A 202 3.41 1.46 21.01
CA GLY A 202 4.36 1.62 22.12
C GLY A 202 5.74 2.10 21.65
N GLN A 203 6.12 1.85 20.40
CA GLN A 203 7.35 2.37 19.80
C GLN A 203 7.17 3.76 19.16
N GLY A 204 5.97 4.34 19.21
CA GLY A 204 5.69 5.69 18.67
C GLY A 204 5.62 5.77 17.15
N PHE A 205 5.38 4.66 16.45
CA PHE A 205 5.19 4.69 15.00
C PHE A 205 3.96 5.52 14.62
N THR A 206 4.04 6.22 13.49
CA THR A 206 2.85 6.76 12.84
C THR A 206 2.04 5.60 12.28
N ILE A 207 0.93 5.28 12.93
CA ILE A 207 0.05 4.17 12.54
C ILE A 207 -1.33 4.68 12.13
N ALA A 208 -1.95 3.95 11.22
CA ALA A 208 -3.36 4.06 10.90
C ALA A 208 -3.99 2.68 10.90
N VAL A 209 -5.28 2.58 11.11
CA VAL A 209 -6.02 1.32 11.08
C VAL A 209 -7.01 1.34 9.92
N ALA A 210 -7.08 0.25 9.16
CA ALA A 210 -8.11 0.02 8.16
C ALA A 210 -9.12 -1.00 8.69
N GLY A 211 -10.32 -0.52 8.98
CA GLY A 211 -11.49 -1.31 9.34
C GLY A 211 -12.41 -1.55 8.15
N ARG A 212 -13.35 -2.48 8.30
CA ARG A 212 -14.43 -2.74 7.35
C ARG A 212 -15.76 -2.44 8.01
N ARG A 213 -16.62 -1.74 7.29
CA ARG A 213 -18.01 -1.53 7.66
C ARG A 213 -18.85 -2.60 6.97
N LEU A 214 -19.46 -3.46 7.77
CA LEU A 214 -20.37 -4.48 7.26
C LEU A 214 -21.71 -3.85 6.90
N ARG A 215 -22.51 -4.58 6.12
CA ARG A 215 -23.83 -4.11 5.72
C ARG A 215 -24.72 -3.92 6.94
N GLY A 216 -25.28 -2.72 7.08
CA GLY A 216 -26.18 -2.36 8.19
C GLY A 216 -25.50 -1.80 9.43
N GLU A 217 -24.18 -1.73 9.47
CA GLU A 217 -23.46 -1.11 10.58
C GLU A 217 -23.41 0.41 10.43
N GLU A 218 -23.62 1.10 11.55
CA GLU A 218 -23.46 2.56 11.62
C GLU A 218 -21.99 2.93 11.89
N GLU A 219 -21.47 3.90 11.13
CA GLU A 219 -20.09 4.32 11.25
C GLU A 219 -19.74 4.83 12.65
N GLN A 220 -20.66 5.54 13.29
CA GLN A 220 -20.42 6.09 14.63
C GLN A 220 -20.25 4.97 15.68
N ILE A 221 -21.08 3.92 15.59
CA ILE A 221 -20.97 2.74 16.47
C ILE A 221 -19.64 2.04 16.26
N LEU A 222 -19.23 1.86 15.00
CA LEU A 222 -17.93 1.27 14.69
C LEU A 222 -16.78 2.08 15.30
N ARG A 223 -16.80 3.41 15.12
CA ARG A 223 -15.76 4.30 15.68
C ARG A 223 -15.70 4.23 17.20
N GLN A 224 -16.85 4.17 17.87
CA GLN A 224 -16.91 3.97 19.32
C GLN A 224 -16.31 2.61 19.74
N GLY A 225 -16.62 1.53 19.02
CA GLY A 225 -16.06 0.21 19.27
C GLY A 225 -14.52 0.17 19.10
N TYR A 226 -14.02 0.81 18.05
CA TYR A 226 -12.57 0.96 17.85
C TYR A 226 -11.92 1.85 18.93
N ALA A 227 -12.57 2.95 19.34
CA ALA A 227 -12.07 3.83 20.40
C ALA A 227 -11.93 3.09 21.71
N GLU A 228 -12.92 2.30 22.08
CA GLU A 228 -12.89 1.47 23.31
C GLU A 228 -11.78 0.41 23.23
N LEU A 229 -11.62 -0.24 22.07
CA LEU A 229 -10.54 -1.20 21.85
C LEU A 229 -9.17 -0.55 22.01
N PHE A 230 -8.95 0.61 21.37
CA PHE A 230 -7.69 1.34 21.45
C PHE A 230 -7.38 1.77 22.87
N ARG A 231 -8.36 2.32 23.58
CA ARG A 231 -8.24 2.70 25.00
C ARG A 231 -7.85 1.50 25.87
N ARG A 232 -8.54 0.35 25.71
CA ARG A 232 -8.30 -0.88 26.50
C ARG A 232 -6.89 -1.42 26.33
N HIS A 233 -6.31 -1.25 25.15
CA HIS A 233 -4.97 -1.76 24.80
C HIS A 233 -3.88 -0.68 24.80
N ASN A 234 -4.16 0.52 25.32
CA ASN A 234 -3.23 1.67 25.32
C ASN A 234 -2.67 2.01 23.93
N ILE A 235 -3.48 1.81 22.87
CA ILE A 235 -3.11 2.15 21.51
C ILE A 235 -3.39 3.65 21.31
N GLN A 236 -2.36 4.41 20.96
CA GLN A 236 -2.44 5.87 20.81
C GLN A 236 -3.01 6.26 19.45
N LEU A 237 -4.30 5.99 19.24
CA LEU A 237 -5.04 6.34 18.02
C LEU A 237 -6.38 6.96 18.37
N ASP A 238 -6.72 8.04 17.65
CA ASP A 238 -8.06 8.60 17.68
C ASP A 238 -8.94 7.92 16.62
N ALA A 239 -9.92 7.12 17.07
CA ALA A 239 -10.84 6.43 16.18
C ALA A 239 -11.79 7.38 15.43
N PHE A 240 -11.89 8.65 15.84
CA PHE A 240 -12.71 9.65 15.17
C PHE A 240 -11.93 10.45 14.12
N ASP A 241 -10.60 10.43 14.14
CA ASP A 241 -9.80 10.95 13.02
C ASP A 241 -9.85 9.95 11.84
N GLN A 242 -10.42 10.37 10.71
CA GLN A 242 -10.54 9.56 9.50
C GLN A 242 -9.18 9.17 8.90
N ARG A 243 -8.09 9.87 9.24
CA ARG A 243 -6.73 9.52 8.81
C ARG A 243 -6.16 8.40 9.67
N ALA A 244 -6.53 8.35 10.97
CA ALA A 244 -6.09 7.31 11.90
C ALA A 244 -6.93 6.04 11.79
N LEU A 245 -8.26 6.17 11.60
CA LEU A 245 -9.16 5.03 11.34
C LEU A 245 -9.93 5.22 10.03
N LEU A 246 -9.52 4.46 9.01
CA LEU A 246 -10.18 4.38 7.73
C LEU A 246 -11.20 3.24 7.74
N LEU A 247 -12.49 3.56 7.66
CA LEU A 247 -13.56 2.57 7.54
C LEU A 247 -13.95 2.39 6.07
N LEU A 248 -13.60 1.24 5.51
CA LEU A 248 -13.89 0.87 4.14
C LEU A 248 -15.18 0.03 4.06
N PRO A 249 -16.01 0.19 3.04
CA PRO A 249 -17.16 -0.69 2.84
C PRO A 249 -16.72 -2.15 2.70
N GLU A 250 -17.62 -3.06 3.04
CA GLU A 250 -17.41 -4.49 2.80
C GLU A 250 -17.23 -4.76 1.30
N ILE A 251 -16.23 -5.58 0.97
CA ILE A 251 -16.09 -6.09 -0.40
C ILE A 251 -17.08 -7.25 -0.53
N THR A 252 -18.21 -7.00 -1.20
CA THR A 252 -19.12 -8.08 -1.62
C THR A 252 -18.51 -8.74 -2.85
N SER A 253 -18.37 -10.07 -2.82
CA SER A 253 -18.00 -10.90 -3.97
C SER A 253 -19.14 -10.87 -5.01
N GLY A 254 -19.25 -9.77 -5.74
CA GLY A 254 -20.39 -9.50 -6.63
C GLY A 254 -20.05 -8.55 -7.77
N CYS A 255 -18.81 -8.58 -8.26
CA CYS A 255 -18.47 -8.08 -9.60
C CYS A 255 -17.84 -9.26 -10.37
N ALA A 256 -18.74 -10.14 -10.88
CA ALA A 256 -18.41 -11.06 -11.96
C ALA A 256 -18.35 -10.27 -13.28
#